data_8749e6248994ee97aacfc9c6e8989b4d
#
_entry.id   8749e6248994ee97aacfc9c6e8989b4d
#
_cell.length_a   1.000
_cell.length_b   1.000
_cell.length_c   1.000
_cell.angle_alpha   90.00
_cell.angle_beta   90.00
_cell.angle_gamma   90.00
#
_symmetry.space_group_name_H-M   'P 1'
#
loop_
_entity.id
_entity.type
_entity.pdbx_description
1 polymer ?
#
loop_
_entity_poly.entity_id
_entity_poly.type
_entity_poly.pdbx_seq_one_letter_code
_entity_poly.pdbx_strand_id
1 'polypeptide(L)'
;MVNCLEGISIKAISCCVPHNHYSLTEYAPDLFNEKSARRMAKGTGFSALRIADENTTTADLCLKAAEKILQHEAREDIGALVFVSQTPDYVLPATSHILQERLGLKNDILCLDINEGCSGYVTGVY
;
A
#
# COMPACT_ATOMS: atom_id res chain seq x y z
N MET A 1 -6.28 -24.20 -16.08
CA MET A 1 -4.94 -24.13 -16.69
C MET A 1 -4.11 -23.27 -15.76
N VAL A 2 -3.06 -23.79 -15.14
CA VAL A 2 -2.16 -22.98 -14.29
C VAL A 2 -1.07 -22.47 -15.23
N ASN A 3 -1.06 -21.15 -15.47
CA ASN A 3 0.04 -20.52 -16.20
C ASN A 3 1.20 -20.30 -15.20
N CYS A 4 2.31 -20.95 -15.47
CA CYS A 4 3.54 -20.71 -14.72
C CYS A 4 4.34 -19.64 -15.47
N LEU A 5 4.56 -18.49 -14.82
CA LEU A 5 5.42 -17.44 -15.36
C LEU A 5 6.85 -17.72 -14.90
N GLU A 6 7.76 -17.97 -15.86
CA GLU A 6 9.17 -18.19 -15.57
C GLU A 6 9.99 -16.90 -15.70
N GLY A 7 11.09 -16.80 -14.96
CA GLY A 7 11.99 -15.64 -15.05
C GLY A 7 11.56 -14.40 -14.28
N ILE A 8 10.50 -14.50 -13.47
CA ILE A 8 10.01 -13.40 -12.63
C ILE A 8 10.46 -13.62 -11.19
N SER A 9 10.92 -12.55 -10.54
CA SER A 9 11.30 -12.57 -9.12
C SER A 9 10.89 -11.29 -8.41
N ILE A 10 10.59 -11.40 -7.12
CA ILE A 10 10.40 -10.23 -6.25
C ILE A 10 11.80 -9.72 -5.85
N LYS A 11 12.20 -8.57 -6.39
CA LYS A 11 13.51 -7.97 -6.09
C LYS A 11 13.56 -7.26 -4.74
N ALA A 12 12.50 -6.53 -4.39
CA ALA A 12 12.46 -5.75 -3.17
C ALA A 12 11.03 -5.63 -2.63
N ILE A 13 10.92 -5.45 -1.33
CA ILE A 13 9.67 -5.13 -0.64
C ILE A 13 9.97 -3.96 0.29
N SER A 14 9.11 -2.95 0.27
CA SER A 14 9.17 -1.82 1.18
C SER A 14 7.78 -1.51 1.72
N CYS A 15 7.72 -1.00 2.94
CA CYS A 15 6.47 -0.51 3.51
C CYS A 15 6.68 0.86 4.16
N CYS A 16 5.59 1.63 4.20
CA CYS A 16 5.46 2.85 4.94
C CYS A 16 4.20 2.77 5.78
N VAL A 17 4.31 3.14 7.04
CA VAL A 17 3.18 3.17 7.97
C VAL A 17 3.06 4.56 8.58
N PRO A 18 1.84 5.00 8.94
CA PRO A 18 1.62 6.27 9.62
C PRO A 18 2.42 6.36 10.92
N HIS A 19 2.79 7.60 11.28
CA HIS A 19 3.54 7.84 12.52
C HIS A 19 2.68 7.61 13.76
N ASN A 20 1.42 8.05 13.71
CA ASN A 20 0.51 7.97 14.86
C ASN A 20 0.22 6.51 15.22
N HIS A 21 0.37 6.20 16.49
CA HIS A 21 0.26 4.86 17.03
C HIS A 21 -0.69 4.87 18.24
N TYR A 22 -1.71 4.02 18.20
CA TYR A 22 -2.73 3.92 19.23
C TYR A 22 -2.93 2.47 19.65
N SER A 23 -3.14 2.23 20.93
CA SER A 23 -3.74 0.99 21.38
C SER A 23 -5.23 0.94 20.97
N LEU A 24 -5.83 -0.24 20.96
CA LEU A 24 -7.26 -0.37 20.64
C LEU A 24 -8.15 0.41 21.61
N THR A 25 -7.77 0.44 22.90
CA THR A 25 -8.51 1.16 23.95
C THR A 25 -8.37 2.67 23.85
N GLU A 26 -7.26 3.18 23.33
CA GLU A 26 -7.09 4.61 23.04
C GLU A 26 -7.83 5.06 21.78
N TYR A 27 -7.79 4.23 20.74
CA TYR A 27 -8.41 4.57 19.45
C TYR A 27 -9.94 4.50 19.48
N ALA A 28 -10.49 3.48 20.12
CA ALA A 28 -11.93 3.25 20.18
C ALA A 28 -12.38 2.82 21.59
N PRO A 29 -12.33 3.73 22.59
CA PRO A 29 -12.63 3.41 23.99
C PRO A 29 -14.07 2.93 24.21
N ASP A 30 -15.00 3.36 23.35
CA ASP A 30 -16.39 2.92 23.41
C ASP A 30 -16.61 1.47 22.94
N LEU A 31 -15.70 0.96 22.11
CA LEU A 31 -15.78 -0.40 21.54
C LEU A 31 -14.87 -1.40 22.27
N PHE A 32 -13.77 -0.94 22.83
CA PHE A 32 -12.75 -1.80 23.42
C PHE A 32 -12.45 -1.43 24.86
N ASN A 33 -12.63 -2.39 25.76
CA ASN A 33 -12.02 -2.40 27.08
C ASN A 33 -10.78 -3.30 27.07
N GLU A 34 -9.99 -3.29 28.14
CA GLU A 34 -8.76 -4.08 28.28
C GLU A 34 -8.92 -5.57 27.89
N LYS A 35 -10.04 -6.18 28.33
CA LYS A 35 -10.30 -7.60 28.08
C LYS A 35 -10.59 -7.89 26.61
N SER A 36 -11.43 -7.07 25.98
CA SER A 36 -11.78 -7.22 24.56
C SER A 36 -10.60 -6.88 23.65
N ALA A 37 -9.80 -5.86 23.99
CA ALA A 37 -8.59 -5.49 23.27
C ALA A 37 -7.55 -6.64 23.29
N ARG A 38 -7.30 -7.25 24.47
CA ARG A 38 -6.41 -8.42 24.58
C ARG A 38 -6.91 -9.62 23.77
N ARG A 39 -8.23 -9.86 23.78
CA ARG A 39 -8.83 -10.94 22.97
C ARG A 39 -8.66 -10.69 21.48
N MET A 40 -8.89 -9.45 21.03
CA MET A 40 -8.69 -9.04 19.63
C MET A 40 -7.21 -9.21 19.23
N ALA A 41 -6.29 -8.68 20.03
CA ALA A 41 -4.86 -8.81 19.77
C ALA A 41 -4.41 -10.27 19.65
N LYS A 42 -4.93 -11.15 20.51
CA LYS A 42 -4.62 -12.58 20.46
C LYS A 42 -5.17 -13.26 19.20
N GLY A 43 -6.35 -12.85 18.72
CA GLY A 43 -6.99 -13.43 17.54
C GLY A 43 -6.44 -12.92 16.21
N THR A 44 -6.02 -11.66 16.15
CA THR A 44 -5.58 -10.98 14.91
C THR A 44 -4.08 -10.76 14.82
N GLY A 45 -3.37 -10.81 15.93
CA GLY A 45 -1.96 -10.41 16.02
C GLY A 45 -1.75 -8.89 16.16
N PHE A 46 -2.81 -8.07 16.08
CA PHE A 46 -2.72 -6.60 16.17
C PHE A 46 -2.99 -6.14 17.61
N SER A 47 -1.97 -5.64 18.30
CA SER A 47 -2.10 -5.02 19.63
C SER A 47 -2.29 -3.50 19.56
N ALA A 48 -1.98 -2.90 18.43
CA ALA A 48 -2.06 -1.47 18.21
C ALA A 48 -2.29 -1.16 16.73
N LEU A 49 -2.72 0.07 16.44
CA LEU A 49 -3.04 0.57 15.12
C LEU A 49 -2.11 1.73 14.76
N ARG A 50 -1.73 1.79 13.48
CA ARG A 50 -1.09 2.96 12.87
C ARG A 50 -2.15 3.69 12.05
N ILE A 51 -2.47 4.91 12.44
CA ILE A 51 -3.55 5.68 11.84
C ILE A 51 -2.95 6.92 11.17
N ALA A 52 -3.26 7.08 9.88
CA ALA A 52 -2.91 8.28 9.14
C ALA A 52 -3.67 9.50 9.70
N ASP A 53 -3.05 10.65 9.64
CA ASP A 53 -3.76 11.90 9.87
C ASP A 53 -4.66 12.24 8.67
N GLU A 54 -5.47 13.29 8.82
CA GLU A 54 -6.44 13.71 7.81
C GLU A 54 -5.83 14.23 6.50
N ASN A 55 -4.51 14.51 6.49
CA ASN A 55 -3.79 15.03 5.34
C ASN A 55 -2.92 13.97 4.64
N THR A 56 -2.90 12.73 5.16
CA THR A 56 -2.09 11.64 4.62
C THR A 56 -2.97 10.61 3.93
N THR A 57 -2.78 10.45 2.62
CA THR A 57 -3.53 9.51 1.80
C THR A 57 -2.82 8.16 1.66
N THR A 58 -3.53 7.17 1.11
CA THR A 58 -2.94 5.88 0.74
C THR A 58 -1.82 6.07 -0.30
N ALA A 59 -2.02 6.97 -1.27
CA ALA A 59 -1.00 7.26 -2.29
C ALA A 59 0.26 7.87 -1.67
N ASP A 60 0.15 8.72 -0.66
CA ASP A 60 1.32 9.29 0.04
C ASP A 60 2.16 8.21 0.74
N LEU A 61 1.50 7.25 1.38
CA LEU A 61 2.20 6.13 2.02
C LEU A 61 2.88 5.23 0.97
N CYS A 62 2.19 4.95 -0.14
CA CYS A 62 2.73 4.19 -1.26
C CYS A 62 3.92 4.91 -1.91
N LEU A 63 3.82 6.23 -2.11
CA LEU A 63 4.92 7.05 -2.61
C LEU A 63 6.18 6.90 -1.76
N LYS A 64 6.04 7.03 -0.43
CA LYS A 64 7.17 6.90 0.51
C LYS A 64 7.79 5.49 0.49
N ALA A 65 6.96 4.46 0.37
CA ALA A 65 7.44 3.10 0.24
C ALA A 65 8.20 2.89 -1.09
N ALA A 66 7.66 3.41 -2.20
CA ALA A 66 8.28 3.31 -3.52
C ALA A 66 9.59 4.12 -3.61
N GLU A 67 9.63 5.35 -3.08
CA GLU A 67 10.85 6.18 -3.00
C GLU A 67 12.00 5.41 -2.35
N LYS A 68 11.73 4.61 -1.33
CA LYS A 68 12.75 3.82 -0.64
C LYS A 68 13.31 2.70 -1.53
N ILE A 69 12.49 2.05 -2.34
CA ILE A 69 12.96 1.06 -3.33
C ILE A 69 13.79 1.75 -4.40
N LEU A 70 13.33 2.90 -4.91
CA LEU A 70 13.99 3.67 -5.96
C LEU A 70 15.31 4.36 -5.54
N GLN A 71 15.71 4.26 -4.26
CA GLN A 71 17.07 4.60 -3.85
C GLN A 71 18.11 3.59 -4.35
N HIS A 72 17.69 2.37 -4.70
CA HIS A 72 18.56 1.27 -5.08
C HIS A 72 18.25 0.73 -6.49
N GLU A 73 17.18 1.21 -7.12
CA GLU A 73 16.74 0.78 -8.46
C GLU A 73 16.68 2.00 -9.40
N ALA A 74 17.09 1.81 -10.63
CA ALA A 74 17.05 2.87 -11.63
C ALA A 74 15.61 3.10 -12.10
N ARG A 75 15.18 4.36 -12.13
CA ARG A 75 13.83 4.73 -12.59
C ARG A 75 13.60 4.38 -14.05
N GLU A 76 14.67 4.37 -14.84
CA GLU A 76 14.67 4.02 -16.25
C GLU A 76 14.31 2.55 -16.52
N ASP A 77 14.51 1.69 -15.55
CA ASP A 77 14.22 0.25 -15.64
C ASP A 77 12.78 -0.09 -15.26
N ILE A 78 12.01 0.87 -14.75
CA ILE A 78 10.61 0.66 -14.40
C ILE A 78 9.76 0.71 -15.67
N GLY A 79 9.09 -0.41 -15.99
CA GLY A 79 8.21 -0.54 -17.16
C GLY A 79 6.73 -0.45 -16.84
N ALA A 80 6.35 -0.64 -15.57
CA ALA A 80 4.95 -0.53 -15.14
C ALA A 80 4.84 -0.07 -13.68
N LEU A 81 3.75 0.63 -13.38
CA LEU A 81 3.31 0.97 -12.04
C LEU A 81 1.87 0.53 -11.86
N VAL A 82 1.65 -0.42 -10.95
CA VAL A 82 0.32 -0.90 -10.61
C VAL A 82 -0.02 -0.47 -9.19
N PHE A 83 -1.07 0.34 -9.06
CA PHE A 83 -1.57 0.82 -7.78
C PHE A 83 -2.83 0.03 -7.39
N VAL A 84 -2.74 -0.71 -6.29
CA VAL A 84 -3.86 -1.52 -5.80
C VAL A 84 -4.43 -0.88 -4.54
N SER A 85 -5.65 -0.36 -4.62
CA SER A 85 -6.31 0.26 -3.48
C SER A 85 -7.82 0.31 -3.66
N GLN A 86 -8.57 0.17 -2.56
CA GLN A 86 -10.02 0.47 -2.52
C GLN A 86 -10.31 1.94 -2.14
N THR A 87 -9.27 2.70 -1.80
CA THR A 87 -9.35 4.11 -1.40
C THR A 87 -8.37 4.95 -2.22
N PRO A 88 -8.57 5.05 -3.56
CA PRO A 88 -7.75 5.91 -4.40
C PRO A 88 -8.01 7.38 -4.05
N ASP A 89 -7.02 8.25 -4.26
CA ASP A 89 -7.17 9.69 -3.99
C ASP A 89 -8.19 10.32 -4.93
N TYR A 90 -8.24 9.85 -6.18
CA TYR A 90 -9.16 10.33 -7.22
C TYR A 90 -9.68 9.15 -8.04
N VAL A 91 -10.90 9.31 -8.55
CA VAL A 91 -11.45 8.39 -9.56
C VAL A 91 -10.80 8.64 -10.91
N LEU A 92 -10.51 9.92 -11.23
CA LEU A 92 -9.87 10.35 -12.47
C LEU A 92 -9.09 11.66 -12.22
N PRO A 93 -7.83 11.79 -12.64
CA PRO A 93 -6.99 10.73 -13.23
C PRO A 93 -6.72 9.58 -12.26
N ALA A 94 -6.33 8.42 -12.80
CA ALA A 94 -5.93 7.28 -11.98
C ALA A 94 -4.74 7.64 -11.08
N THR A 95 -4.75 7.14 -9.84
CA THR A 95 -3.73 7.47 -8.83
C THR A 95 -2.34 7.02 -9.26
N SER A 96 -2.24 5.93 -10.03
CA SER A 96 -0.98 5.45 -10.61
C SER A 96 -0.30 6.50 -11.49
N HIS A 97 -1.05 7.30 -12.27
CA HIS A 97 -0.47 8.37 -13.09
C HIS A 97 0.07 9.52 -12.23
N ILE A 98 -0.60 9.84 -11.13
CA ILE A 98 -0.13 10.84 -10.17
C ILE A 98 1.17 10.35 -9.49
N LEU A 99 1.20 9.09 -9.11
CA LEU A 99 2.37 8.47 -8.52
C LEU A 99 3.53 8.37 -9.53
N GLN A 100 3.26 8.09 -10.81
CA GLN A 100 4.24 8.09 -11.89
C GLN A 100 5.00 9.42 -11.96
N GLU A 101 4.27 10.53 -11.99
CA GLU A 101 4.85 11.87 -12.02
C GLU A 101 5.63 12.17 -10.73
N ARG A 102 5.03 11.93 -9.56
CA ARG A 102 5.65 12.19 -8.26
C ARG A 102 6.92 11.38 -8.02
N LEU A 103 7.01 10.16 -8.59
CA LEU A 103 8.19 9.30 -8.52
C LEU A 103 9.24 9.62 -9.59
N GLY A 104 8.94 10.52 -10.53
CA GLY A 104 9.82 10.86 -11.64
C GLY A 104 10.08 9.69 -12.59
N LEU A 105 9.07 8.84 -12.81
CA LEU A 105 9.15 7.72 -13.73
C LEU A 105 8.92 8.20 -15.17
N LYS A 106 9.36 7.40 -16.16
CA LYS A 106 9.13 7.72 -17.58
C LYS A 106 7.65 7.85 -17.90
N ASN A 107 7.32 8.65 -18.90
CA ASN A 107 5.94 8.87 -19.33
C ASN A 107 5.37 7.71 -20.17
N ASP A 108 6.20 6.82 -20.67
CA ASP A 108 5.84 5.71 -21.57
C ASP A 108 5.67 4.35 -20.85
N ILE A 109 5.61 4.34 -19.52
CA ILE A 109 5.33 3.13 -18.74
C ILE A 109 3.84 2.86 -18.63
N LEU A 110 3.49 1.60 -18.40
CA LEU A 110 2.11 1.22 -18.06
C LEU A 110 1.75 1.71 -16.66
N CYS A 111 0.65 2.47 -16.54
CA CYS A 111 0.08 2.86 -15.26
C CYS A 111 -1.33 2.29 -15.12
N LEU A 112 -1.61 1.58 -14.03
CA LEU A 112 -2.88 0.90 -13.82
C LEU A 112 -3.31 0.99 -12.35
N ASP A 113 -4.57 1.38 -12.12
CA ASP A 113 -5.21 1.26 -10.81
C ASP A 113 -6.10 0.01 -10.78
N ILE A 114 -5.96 -0.78 -9.71
CA ILE A 114 -6.79 -1.95 -9.46
C ILE A 114 -7.61 -1.70 -8.20
N ASN A 115 -8.93 -1.59 -8.37
CA ASN A 115 -9.85 -1.41 -7.26
C ASN A 115 -10.38 -2.79 -6.79
N GLU A 116 -9.54 -3.50 -6.08
CA GLU A 116 -9.87 -4.78 -5.47
C GLU A 116 -9.41 -4.82 -4.01
N GLY A 117 -10.05 -5.67 -3.21
CA GLY A 117 -9.64 -5.95 -1.83
C GLY A 117 -8.50 -6.96 -1.75
N CYS A 118 -8.71 -8.03 -1.00
CA CYS A 118 -7.67 -9.03 -0.71
C CYS A 118 -7.10 -9.72 -1.96
N SER A 119 -7.89 -9.84 -3.04
CA SER A 119 -7.46 -10.41 -4.33
C SER A 119 -6.56 -9.48 -5.15
N GLY A 120 -6.61 -8.17 -4.88
CA GLY A 120 -5.89 -7.16 -5.67
C GLY A 120 -4.38 -7.38 -5.73
N TYR A 121 -3.77 -7.90 -4.66
CA TYR A 121 -2.35 -8.26 -4.69
C TYR A 121 -2.08 -9.34 -5.75
N VAL A 122 -2.90 -10.39 -5.77
CA VAL A 122 -2.73 -11.50 -6.74
C VAL A 122 -2.93 -10.98 -8.17
N THR A 123 -4.01 -10.20 -8.40
CA THR A 123 -4.31 -9.60 -9.71
C THR A 123 -3.18 -8.67 -10.17
N GLY A 124 -2.62 -7.88 -9.25
CA GLY A 124 -1.55 -6.92 -9.59
C GLY A 124 -0.19 -7.57 -9.88
N VAL A 125 0.06 -8.77 -9.36
CA VAL A 125 1.31 -9.51 -9.60
C VAL A 125 1.21 -10.42 -10.84
N TYR A 126 0.00 -10.83 -11.21
CA TYR A 126 -0.25 -11.67 -12.39
C TYR A 126 -0.24 -10.88 -13.69
#